data_9a90eb0d91575eee5732aeb5cdb3eb03
#
_entry.id   9a90eb0d91575eee5732aeb5cdb3eb03
#
_cell.length_a   1.000
_cell.length_b   1.000
_cell.length_c   1.000
_cell.angle_alpha   90.00
_cell.angle_beta   90.00
_cell.angle_gamma   90.00
#
_symmetry.space_group_name_H-M   'P 1'
#
loop_
_entity.id
_entity.type
_entity.pdbx_description
1 polymer ?
#
loop_
_entity_poly.entity_id
_entity_poly.type
_entity_poly.pdbx_seq_one_letter_code
_entity_poly.pdbx_strand_id
1 'polypeptide(L)'
;MQPDDLPALADVVLRLADVCEHLAVPYAIGGAVATSFWGVPRTTQDADCLIAVPAVAYQRLADALDARGFTIERPSGLQPVTVVALLEQVRHDKYMRLSCRATGVELFVPVVPLQQSILKRAVGRPFHGRTIRVTTAEDLVLLKMAFHRQKDLQDIKGILHVQRGRLDLPYLRHWSGEMLEPAALQELEELIATYAAPDP
;
A
#
# COMPACT_ATOMS: atom_id res chain seq x y z
N MET A 1 8.88 -0.34 -24.96
CA MET A 1 8.63 -1.52 -24.12
C MET A 1 7.17 -1.89 -24.34
N GLN A 2 6.90 -3.06 -24.90
CA GLN A 2 5.54 -3.54 -25.10
C GLN A 2 4.92 -3.98 -23.77
N PRO A 3 3.59 -3.95 -23.60
CA PRO A 3 2.92 -4.35 -22.36
C PRO A 3 3.28 -5.77 -21.89
N ASP A 4 3.66 -6.64 -22.82
CA ASP A 4 4.01 -8.03 -22.51
C ASP A 4 5.44 -8.22 -21.94
N ASP A 5 6.29 -7.18 -21.96
CA ASP A 5 7.67 -7.21 -21.45
C ASP A 5 7.78 -6.81 -19.96
N LEU A 6 6.69 -6.40 -19.33
CA LEU A 6 6.71 -5.99 -17.92
C LEU A 6 6.72 -7.20 -16.96
N PRO A 7 7.47 -7.15 -15.84
CA PRO A 7 7.29 -8.10 -14.75
C PRO A 7 5.83 -8.16 -14.32
N ALA A 8 5.32 -9.37 -14.03
CA ALA A 8 3.90 -9.58 -13.71
C ALA A 8 3.38 -8.62 -12.62
N LEU A 9 4.15 -8.43 -11.54
CA LEU A 9 3.81 -7.47 -10.47
C LEU A 9 3.71 -6.02 -10.99
N ALA A 10 4.64 -5.59 -11.84
CA ALA A 10 4.63 -4.22 -12.35
C ALA A 10 3.41 -3.96 -13.25
N ASP A 11 3.05 -4.91 -14.11
CA ASP A 11 1.83 -4.82 -14.92
C ASP A 11 0.56 -4.76 -14.05
N VAL A 12 0.49 -5.57 -13.01
CA VAL A 12 -0.66 -5.58 -12.08
C VAL A 12 -0.78 -4.25 -11.33
N VAL A 13 0.34 -3.69 -10.83
CA VAL A 13 0.35 -2.37 -10.17
C VAL A 13 -0.12 -1.27 -11.13
N LEU A 14 0.33 -1.29 -12.39
CA LEU A 14 -0.10 -0.32 -13.39
C LEU A 14 -1.60 -0.45 -13.75
N ARG A 15 -2.11 -1.69 -13.92
CA ARG A 15 -3.55 -1.94 -14.13
C ARG A 15 -4.38 -1.42 -12.97
N LEU A 16 -3.92 -1.63 -11.73
CA LEU A 16 -4.60 -1.13 -10.54
C LEU A 16 -4.61 0.41 -10.50
N ALA A 17 -3.49 1.04 -10.79
CA ALA A 17 -3.42 2.50 -10.90
C ALA A 17 -4.39 3.03 -11.97
N ASP A 18 -4.46 2.36 -13.14
CA ASP A 18 -5.41 2.70 -14.20
C ASP A 18 -6.88 2.61 -13.76
N VAL A 19 -7.23 1.59 -12.96
CA VAL A 19 -8.59 1.48 -12.39
C VAL A 19 -8.88 2.69 -11.50
N CYS A 20 -7.97 3.02 -10.59
CA CYS A 20 -8.16 4.10 -9.64
C CYS A 20 -8.24 5.47 -10.33
N GLU A 21 -7.36 5.73 -11.30
CA GLU A 21 -7.31 6.98 -12.07
C GLU A 21 -8.54 7.13 -12.96
N HIS A 22 -8.96 6.04 -13.65
CA HIS A 22 -10.18 6.04 -14.48
C HIS A 22 -11.44 6.36 -13.66
N LEU A 23 -11.51 5.86 -12.43
CA LEU A 23 -12.64 6.10 -11.51
C LEU A 23 -12.51 7.41 -10.73
N ALA A 24 -11.38 8.11 -10.86
CA ALA A 24 -11.03 9.29 -10.07
C ALA A 24 -11.14 9.05 -8.55
N VAL A 25 -10.75 7.85 -8.08
CA VAL A 25 -10.72 7.52 -6.65
C VAL A 25 -9.32 7.69 -6.08
N PRO A 26 -9.18 8.28 -4.87
CA PRO A 26 -7.89 8.38 -4.20
C PRO A 26 -7.31 6.99 -3.91
N TYR A 27 -6.01 6.83 -4.19
CA TYR A 27 -5.29 5.60 -3.91
C TYR A 27 -3.84 5.86 -3.50
N ALA A 28 -3.24 4.89 -2.83
CA ALA A 28 -1.82 4.89 -2.51
C ALA A 28 -1.29 3.44 -2.53
N ILE A 29 -0.35 3.16 -3.42
CA ILE A 29 0.38 1.89 -3.43
C ILE A 29 1.24 1.82 -2.18
N GLY A 30 1.15 0.72 -1.45
CA GLY A 30 1.83 0.46 -0.18
C GLY A 30 2.81 -0.69 -0.25
N GLY A 31 3.00 -1.35 0.89
CA GLY A 31 3.74 -2.60 1.03
C GLY A 31 5.16 -2.57 0.49
N ALA A 32 5.61 -3.69 -0.05
CA ALA A 32 6.97 -3.84 -0.54
C ALA A 32 7.24 -3.04 -1.84
N VAL A 33 6.21 -2.82 -2.66
CA VAL A 33 6.34 -1.98 -3.86
C VAL A 33 6.70 -0.54 -3.44
N ALA A 34 5.98 0.03 -2.50
CA ALA A 34 6.31 1.37 -2.00
C ALA A 34 7.64 1.41 -1.23
N THR A 35 7.99 0.34 -0.49
CA THR A 35 9.29 0.23 0.18
C THR A 35 10.46 0.37 -0.80
N SER A 36 10.31 -0.12 -2.04
CA SER A 36 11.37 -0.01 -3.06
C SER A 36 11.73 1.44 -3.46
N PHE A 37 10.85 2.39 -3.20
CA PHE A 37 11.11 3.83 -3.44
C PHE A 37 11.80 4.53 -2.27
N TRP A 38 11.65 3.99 -1.05
CA TRP A 38 12.05 4.71 0.16
C TRP A 38 13.15 4.01 0.96
N GLY A 39 13.35 2.72 0.75
CA GLY A 39 14.26 1.88 1.52
C GLY A 39 15.05 0.93 0.64
N VAL A 40 15.33 -0.26 1.18
CA VAL A 40 16.05 -1.33 0.48
C VAL A 40 15.03 -2.19 -0.29
N PRO A 41 15.13 -2.27 -1.63
CA PRO A 41 14.23 -3.12 -2.41
C PRO A 41 14.33 -4.59 -2.02
N ARG A 42 13.18 -5.27 -1.98
CA ARG A 42 13.10 -6.72 -1.83
C ARG A 42 12.04 -7.32 -2.75
N THR A 43 12.14 -8.58 -3.02
CA THR A 43 11.14 -9.30 -3.80
C THR A 43 9.81 -9.36 -3.08
N THR A 44 8.72 -9.24 -3.83
CA THR A 44 7.36 -9.48 -3.38
C THR A 44 6.54 -10.09 -4.50
N GLN A 45 5.50 -10.83 -4.14
CA GLN A 45 4.54 -11.42 -5.08
C GLN A 45 3.17 -10.74 -4.99
N ASP A 46 3.00 -9.81 -4.03
CA ASP A 46 1.73 -9.17 -3.73
C ASP A 46 1.83 -7.65 -3.93
N ALA A 47 0.73 -7.05 -4.36
CA ALA A 47 0.54 -5.62 -4.46
C ALA A 47 -0.44 -5.14 -3.38
N ASP A 48 0.02 -4.25 -2.52
CA ASP A 48 -0.78 -3.62 -1.47
C ASP A 48 -1.20 -2.22 -1.92
N CYS A 49 -2.48 -1.88 -1.76
CA CYS A 49 -2.99 -0.56 -2.11
C CYS A 49 -4.06 -0.10 -1.11
N LEU A 50 -3.94 1.12 -0.63
CA LEU A 50 -5.02 1.80 0.08
C LEU A 50 -5.87 2.57 -0.94
N ILE A 51 -7.21 2.40 -0.89
CA ILE A 51 -8.15 3.00 -1.86
C ILE A 51 -9.39 3.53 -1.16
N ALA A 52 -9.76 4.78 -1.42
CA ALA A 52 -11.00 5.37 -0.89
C ALA A 52 -12.13 5.35 -1.93
N VAL A 53 -12.98 4.34 -1.83
CA VAL A 53 -14.10 4.13 -2.75
C VAL A 53 -15.40 4.61 -2.11
N PRO A 54 -16.09 5.63 -2.67
CA PRO A 54 -17.43 5.98 -2.21
C PRO A 54 -18.41 4.82 -2.40
N ALA A 55 -19.35 4.66 -1.48
CA ALA A 55 -20.31 3.54 -1.52
C ALA A 55 -21.02 3.38 -2.88
N VAL A 56 -21.35 4.49 -3.52
CA VAL A 56 -22.01 4.52 -4.84
C VAL A 56 -21.11 4.08 -6.00
N ALA A 57 -19.81 3.97 -5.80
CA ALA A 57 -18.84 3.65 -6.84
C ALA A 57 -18.41 2.16 -6.86
N TYR A 58 -18.85 1.34 -5.90
CA TYR A 58 -18.42 -0.07 -5.83
C TYR A 58 -18.81 -0.90 -7.05
N GLN A 59 -19.98 -0.63 -7.66
CA GLN A 59 -20.35 -1.31 -8.92
C GLN A 59 -19.34 -0.97 -10.02
N ARG A 60 -19.04 0.32 -10.21
CA ARG A 60 -18.06 0.77 -11.20
C ARG A 60 -16.66 0.24 -10.93
N LEU A 61 -16.27 0.10 -9.64
CA LEU A 61 -15.02 -0.51 -9.25
C LEU A 61 -14.96 -1.98 -9.65
N ALA A 62 -16.03 -2.74 -9.36
CA ALA A 62 -16.11 -4.16 -9.73
C ALA A 62 -15.97 -4.33 -11.25
N ASP A 63 -16.76 -3.58 -12.04
CA ASP A 63 -16.73 -3.64 -13.50
C ASP A 63 -15.34 -3.26 -14.07
N ALA A 64 -14.69 -2.23 -13.50
CA ALA A 64 -13.39 -1.77 -13.94
C ALA A 64 -12.26 -2.74 -13.59
N LEU A 65 -12.32 -3.42 -12.45
CA LEU A 65 -11.37 -4.46 -12.04
C LEU A 65 -11.53 -5.70 -12.93
N ASP A 66 -12.76 -6.20 -13.10
CA ASP A 66 -13.05 -7.37 -13.93
C ASP A 66 -12.59 -7.16 -15.37
N ALA A 67 -12.91 -6.02 -15.98
CA ALA A 67 -12.49 -5.66 -17.33
C ALA A 67 -10.96 -5.61 -17.52
N ARG A 68 -10.17 -5.49 -16.43
CA ARG A 68 -8.70 -5.50 -16.45
C ARG A 68 -8.08 -6.83 -16.00
N GLY A 69 -8.91 -7.88 -15.89
CA GLY A 69 -8.45 -9.23 -15.61
C GLY A 69 -8.15 -9.49 -14.14
N PHE A 70 -8.68 -8.68 -13.23
CA PHE A 70 -8.68 -9.02 -11.82
C PHE A 70 -9.76 -10.07 -11.53
N THR A 71 -9.49 -10.93 -10.57
CA THR A 71 -10.39 -12.01 -10.14
C THR A 71 -10.43 -12.08 -8.62
N ILE A 72 -11.45 -12.72 -8.09
CA ILE A 72 -11.57 -13.06 -6.65
C ILE A 72 -11.30 -14.55 -6.48
N GLU A 73 -10.42 -14.90 -5.56
CA GLU A 73 -10.19 -16.28 -5.20
C GLU A 73 -11.30 -16.79 -4.26
N ARG A 74 -11.90 -17.91 -4.63
CA ARG A 74 -12.93 -18.61 -3.86
C ARG A 74 -12.56 -20.11 -3.76
N PRO A 75 -13.14 -20.88 -2.83
CA PRO A 75 -12.90 -22.33 -2.77
C PRO A 75 -13.20 -23.06 -4.09
N SER A 76 -14.10 -22.50 -4.90
CA SER A 76 -14.46 -23.01 -6.23
C SER A 76 -13.50 -22.58 -7.36
N GLY A 77 -12.42 -21.86 -7.05
CA GLY A 77 -11.45 -21.30 -8.00
C GLY A 77 -11.60 -19.80 -8.19
N LEU A 78 -10.90 -19.27 -9.21
CA LEU A 78 -10.94 -17.85 -9.56
C LEU A 78 -12.30 -17.48 -10.16
N GLN A 79 -12.91 -16.42 -9.66
CA GLN A 79 -14.22 -15.92 -10.06
C GLN A 79 -14.11 -14.49 -10.57
N PRO A 80 -15.01 -14.05 -11.47
CA PRO A 80 -15.13 -12.64 -11.86
C PRO A 80 -15.33 -11.73 -10.63
N VAL A 81 -14.85 -10.49 -10.75
CA VAL A 81 -15.08 -9.49 -9.71
C VAL A 81 -16.50 -8.99 -9.77
N THR A 82 -17.26 -9.16 -8.69
CA THR A 82 -18.62 -8.67 -8.57
C THR A 82 -18.76 -7.71 -7.40
N VAL A 83 -19.67 -6.75 -7.49
CA VAL A 83 -19.94 -5.79 -6.42
C VAL A 83 -20.34 -6.49 -5.12
N VAL A 84 -21.10 -7.57 -5.19
CA VAL A 84 -21.53 -8.35 -4.02
C VAL A 84 -20.30 -8.92 -3.30
N ALA A 85 -19.40 -9.55 -4.05
CA ALA A 85 -18.19 -10.15 -3.49
C ALA A 85 -17.24 -9.11 -2.89
N LEU A 86 -17.08 -7.93 -3.51
CA LEU A 86 -16.29 -6.83 -2.95
C LEU A 86 -16.88 -6.32 -1.63
N LEU A 87 -18.20 -6.07 -1.61
CA LEU A 87 -18.89 -5.56 -0.41
C LEU A 87 -18.88 -6.56 0.75
N GLU A 88 -18.97 -7.86 0.47
CA GLU A 88 -18.81 -8.91 1.47
C GLU A 88 -17.43 -8.85 2.13
N GLN A 89 -16.35 -8.81 1.34
CA GLN A 89 -14.98 -8.73 1.86
C GLN A 89 -14.75 -7.45 2.67
N VAL A 90 -15.17 -6.28 2.15
CA VAL A 90 -15.04 -5.01 2.87
C VAL A 90 -15.81 -5.00 4.18
N ARG A 91 -16.99 -5.61 4.23
CA ARG A 91 -17.80 -5.69 5.46
C ARG A 91 -17.12 -6.51 6.53
N HIS A 92 -16.53 -7.65 6.15
CA HIS A 92 -15.89 -8.59 7.07
C HIS A 92 -14.45 -8.20 7.39
N ASP A 93 -13.61 -7.95 6.36
CA ASP A 93 -12.16 -7.89 6.50
C ASP A 93 -11.60 -6.47 6.43
N LYS A 94 -12.42 -5.47 6.02
CA LYS A 94 -12.00 -4.08 5.77
C LYS A 94 -10.98 -3.93 4.64
N TYR A 95 -10.80 -4.95 3.82
CA TYR A 95 -10.02 -4.95 2.58
C TYR A 95 -10.60 -5.95 1.58
N MET A 96 -10.21 -5.81 0.32
CA MET A 96 -10.59 -6.69 -0.77
C MET A 96 -9.36 -7.46 -1.23
N ARG A 97 -9.48 -8.79 -1.26
CA ARG A 97 -8.42 -9.68 -1.75
C ARG A 97 -8.75 -10.14 -3.16
N LEU A 98 -7.85 -9.81 -4.08
CA LEU A 98 -7.98 -10.08 -5.51
C LEU A 98 -6.74 -10.82 -6.00
N SER A 99 -6.82 -11.36 -7.22
CA SER A 99 -5.69 -11.90 -7.96
C SER A 99 -5.70 -11.36 -9.40
N CYS A 100 -4.53 -11.11 -9.96
CA CYS A 100 -4.37 -10.77 -11.36
C CYS A 100 -3.04 -11.33 -11.85
N ARG A 101 -3.04 -12.12 -12.95
CA ARG A 101 -1.81 -12.73 -13.51
C ARG A 101 -0.97 -13.48 -12.45
N ALA A 102 -1.61 -14.24 -11.58
CA ALA A 102 -1.01 -14.96 -10.44
C ALA A 102 -0.32 -14.05 -9.39
N THR A 103 -0.56 -12.74 -9.41
CA THR A 103 -0.14 -11.79 -8.39
C THR A 103 -1.29 -11.55 -7.43
N GLY A 104 -1.06 -11.69 -6.13
CA GLY A 104 -2.02 -11.31 -5.08
C GLY A 104 -2.16 -9.78 -5.03
N VAL A 105 -3.37 -9.30 -4.78
CA VAL A 105 -3.66 -7.86 -4.64
C VAL A 105 -4.54 -7.65 -3.43
N GLU A 106 -4.06 -6.83 -2.48
CA GLU A 106 -4.83 -6.45 -1.30
C GLU A 106 -5.21 -4.96 -1.39
N LEU A 107 -6.52 -4.69 -1.50
CA LEU A 107 -7.07 -3.35 -1.54
C LEU A 107 -7.68 -2.99 -0.19
N PHE A 108 -6.94 -2.24 0.61
CA PHE A 108 -7.39 -1.76 1.92
C PHE A 108 -8.32 -0.57 1.76
N VAL A 109 -9.39 -0.52 2.57
CA VAL A 109 -10.26 0.65 2.66
C VAL A 109 -9.96 1.44 3.93
N PRO A 110 -9.99 2.77 3.91
CA PRO A 110 -9.64 3.58 5.07
C PRO A 110 -10.72 3.46 6.16
N VAL A 111 -10.33 2.95 7.33
CA VAL A 111 -11.20 2.77 8.50
C VAL A 111 -10.73 3.58 9.71
N VAL A 112 -9.50 4.12 9.66
CA VAL A 112 -8.92 4.95 10.73
C VAL A 112 -8.39 6.28 10.18
N PRO A 113 -8.28 7.34 11.02
CA PRO A 113 -7.84 8.67 10.57
C PRO A 113 -6.47 8.67 9.88
N LEU A 114 -5.51 7.88 10.35
CA LEU A 114 -4.20 7.74 9.69
C LEU A 114 -4.32 7.37 8.21
N GLN A 115 -5.19 6.40 7.86
CA GLN A 115 -5.35 5.97 6.48
C GLN A 115 -5.91 7.09 5.58
N GLN A 116 -6.74 7.98 6.11
CA GLN A 116 -7.18 9.17 5.40
C GLN A 116 -6.02 10.16 5.18
N SER A 117 -5.14 10.30 6.18
CA SER A 117 -3.92 11.12 6.05
C SER A 117 -3.00 10.55 4.98
N ILE A 118 -2.76 9.23 4.97
CA ILE A 118 -1.95 8.53 3.95
C ILE A 118 -2.43 8.85 2.53
N LEU A 119 -3.72 8.74 2.27
CA LEU A 119 -4.28 9.04 0.95
C LEU A 119 -4.07 10.50 0.51
N LYS A 120 -4.17 11.44 1.44
CA LYS A 120 -3.91 12.87 1.17
C LYS A 120 -2.43 13.14 0.90
N ARG A 121 -1.54 12.47 1.64
CA ARG A 121 -0.08 12.62 1.55
C ARG A 121 0.55 11.80 0.42
N ALA A 122 -0.15 10.82 -0.16
CA ALA A 122 0.38 9.98 -1.22
C ALA A 122 1.06 10.81 -2.32
N VAL A 123 2.25 10.39 -2.75
CA VAL A 123 3.09 11.14 -3.71
C VAL A 123 3.22 10.42 -5.03
N GLY A 124 3.35 11.16 -6.12
CA GLY A 124 3.62 10.61 -7.44
C GLY A 124 5.07 10.11 -7.54
N ARG A 125 5.27 8.88 -8.02
CA ARG A 125 6.59 8.30 -8.30
C ARG A 125 6.64 7.67 -9.69
N PRO A 126 7.74 7.84 -10.42
CA PRO A 126 7.91 7.17 -11.72
C PRO A 126 8.01 5.66 -11.52
N PHE A 127 7.26 4.90 -12.31
CA PHE A 127 7.21 3.45 -12.25
C PHE A 127 6.94 2.89 -13.66
N HIS A 128 7.91 2.21 -14.24
CA HIS A 128 7.84 1.62 -15.59
C HIS A 128 7.24 2.56 -16.67
N GLY A 129 7.75 3.79 -16.75
CA GLY A 129 7.34 4.78 -17.75
C GLY A 129 6.05 5.53 -17.44
N ARG A 130 5.44 5.30 -16.28
CA ARG A 130 4.26 6.02 -15.78
C ARG A 130 4.52 6.62 -14.41
N THR A 131 3.60 7.44 -13.93
CA THR A 131 3.60 7.92 -12.55
C THR A 131 2.48 7.23 -11.79
N ILE A 132 2.79 6.63 -10.65
CA ILE A 132 1.81 6.04 -9.73
C ILE A 132 1.82 6.78 -8.40
N ARG A 133 0.70 6.73 -7.66
CA ARG A 133 0.61 7.28 -6.30
C ARG A 133 1.10 6.25 -5.31
N VAL A 134 2.08 6.61 -4.48
CA VAL A 134 2.63 5.72 -3.43
C VAL A 134 2.53 6.38 -2.06
N THR A 135 2.46 5.57 -1.01
CA THR A 135 2.55 6.02 0.39
C THR A 135 3.89 6.71 0.64
N THR A 136 3.95 7.67 1.55
CA THR A 136 5.23 8.30 1.94
C THR A 136 6.09 7.35 2.78
N ALA A 137 7.34 7.72 3.00
CA ALA A 137 8.27 6.94 3.83
C ALA A 137 7.76 6.84 5.28
N GLU A 138 7.29 7.95 5.85
CA GLU A 138 6.74 8.02 7.20
C GLU A 138 5.50 7.14 7.34
N ASP A 139 4.58 7.24 6.38
CA ASP A 139 3.35 6.44 6.36
C ASP A 139 3.65 4.94 6.29
N LEU A 140 4.66 4.53 5.50
CA LEU A 140 5.11 3.13 5.46
C LEU A 140 5.67 2.67 6.80
N VAL A 141 6.50 3.49 7.46
CA VAL A 141 7.03 3.17 8.79
C VAL A 141 5.88 2.94 9.77
N LEU A 142 4.89 3.85 9.80
CA LEU A 142 3.71 3.72 10.67
C LEU A 142 2.92 2.44 10.42
N LEU A 143 2.60 2.15 9.14
CA LEU A 143 1.88 0.94 8.78
C LEU A 143 2.65 -0.33 9.14
N LYS A 144 3.98 -0.34 8.93
CA LYS A 144 4.84 -1.48 9.26
C LYS A 144 5.00 -1.68 10.76
N MET A 145 5.04 -0.60 11.56
CA MET A 145 5.00 -0.69 13.03
C MET A 145 3.68 -1.30 13.50
N ALA A 146 2.55 -0.98 12.86
CA ALA A 146 1.25 -1.56 13.22
C ALA A 146 1.17 -3.07 12.95
N PHE A 147 1.80 -3.57 11.88
CA PHE A 147 1.86 -5.02 11.58
C PHE A 147 2.95 -5.75 12.36
N HIS A 148 4.06 -5.11 12.64
CA HIS A 148 5.16 -5.53 13.50
C HIS A 148 5.73 -6.94 13.21
N ARG A 149 5.73 -7.38 11.94
CA ARG A 149 6.34 -8.65 11.52
C ARG A 149 7.87 -8.46 11.40
N GLN A 150 8.63 -9.53 11.51
CA GLN A 150 10.10 -9.46 11.38
C GLN A 150 10.56 -8.78 10.06
N LYS A 151 9.88 -9.08 8.94
CA LYS A 151 10.14 -8.43 7.66
C LYS A 151 9.83 -6.93 7.67
N ASP A 152 8.82 -6.52 8.45
CA ASP A 152 8.42 -5.11 8.57
C ASP A 152 9.48 -4.30 9.33
N LEU A 153 10.05 -4.86 10.39
CA LEU A 153 11.16 -4.24 11.13
C LEU A 153 12.42 -4.06 10.26
N GLN A 154 12.72 -5.02 9.38
CA GLN A 154 13.81 -4.87 8.42
C GLN A 154 13.54 -3.77 7.39
N ASP A 155 12.32 -3.72 6.86
CA ASP A 155 11.90 -2.66 5.94
C ASP A 155 11.99 -1.28 6.62
N ILE A 156 11.53 -1.14 7.88
CA ILE A 156 11.63 0.09 8.68
C ILE A 156 13.08 0.55 8.81
N LYS A 157 13.99 -0.33 9.24
CA LYS A 157 15.42 -0.01 9.34
C LYS A 157 15.99 0.50 8.01
N GLY A 158 15.63 -0.17 6.91
CA GLY A 158 16.04 0.25 5.57
C GLY A 158 15.48 1.63 5.17
N ILE A 159 14.20 1.90 5.45
CA ILE A 159 13.57 3.20 5.18
C ILE A 159 14.23 4.31 6.02
N LEU A 160 14.35 4.12 7.33
CA LEU A 160 14.96 5.09 8.23
C LEU A 160 16.38 5.43 7.81
N HIS A 161 17.18 4.42 7.45
CA HIS A 161 18.56 4.60 7.01
C HIS A 161 18.64 5.36 5.67
N VAL A 162 17.87 4.96 4.65
CA VAL A 162 17.91 5.59 3.33
C VAL A 162 17.33 7.00 3.33
N GLN A 163 16.33 7.26 4.20
CA GLN A 163 15.65 8.54 4.30
C GLN A 163 16.15 9.44 5.44
N ARG A 164 17.26 9.07 6.09
CA ARG A 164 17.82 9.86 7.21
C ARG A 164 17.98 11.35 6.83
N GLY A 165 17.64 12.22 7.78
CA GLY A 165 17.68 13.67 7.57
C GLY A 165 16.58 14.24 6.65
N ARG A 166 15.69 13.38 6.09
CA ARG A 166 14.61 13.80 5.16
C ARG A 166 13.21 13.46 5.65
N LEU A 167 13.10 12.72 6.74
CA LEU A 167 11.82 12.29 7.32
C LEU A 167 11.15 13.43 8.08
N ASP A 168 9.84 13.55 7.95
CA ASP A 168 8.99 14.38 8.80
C ASP A 168 8.79 13.68 10.16
N LEU A 169 9.80 13.80 11.04
CA LEU A 169 9.77 13.18 12.37
C LEU A 169 8.62 13.71 13.25
N PRO A 170 8.24 15.02 13.22
CA PRO A 170 7.05 15.50 13.92
C PRO A 170 5.78 14.75 13.50
N TYR A 171 5.55 14.54 12.19
CA TYR A 171 4.43 13.76 11.69
C TYR A 171 4.49 12.29 12.16
N LEU A 172 5.66 11.68 12.04
CA LEU A 172 5.86 10.30 12.43
C LEU A 172 5.55 10.09 13.92
N ARG A 173 6.05 10.99 14.80
CA ARG A 173 5.80 10.96 16.24
C ARG A 173 4.35 11.23 16.62
N HIS A 174 3.70 12.17 15.93
CA HIS A 174 2.28 12.44 16.16
C HIS A 174 1.45 11.17 15.95
N TRP A 175 1.55 10.55 14.79
CA TRP A 175 0.74 9.37 14.48
C TRP A 175 1.16 8.12 15.25
N SER A 176 2.45 7.93 15.52
CA SER A 176 2.89 6.80 16.35
C SER A 176 2.35 6.92 17.79
N GLY A 177 2.30 8.13 18.34
CA GLY A 177 1.70 8.38 19.65
C GLY A 177 0.20 8.11 19.72
N GLU A 178 -0.52 8.31 18.59
CA GLU A 178 -1.96 8.06 18.50
C GLU A 178 -2.34 6.58 18.29
N MET A 179 -1.42 5.76 17.77
CA MET A 179 -1.78 4.42 17.29
C MET A 179 -0.98 3.27 17.89
N LEU A 180 0.21 3.53 18.43
CA LEU A 180 1.07 2.47 18.96
C LEU A 180 0.96 2.36 20.48
N GLU A 181 1.05 1.11 20.95
CA GLU A 181 1.21 0.84 22.36
C GLU A 181 2.59 1.32 22.85
N PRO A 182 2.76 1.63 24.14
CA PRO A 182 3.99 2.24 24.68
C PRO A 182 5.27 1.49 24.33
N ALA A 183 5.26 0.16 24.33
CA ALA A 183 6.43 -0.64 23.98
C ALA A 183 6.83 -0.49 22.50
N ALA A 184 5.87 -0.49 21.59
CA ALA A 184 6.13 -0.29 20.16
C ALA A 184 6.56 1.16 19.85
N LEU A 185 6.02 2.13 20.60
CA LEU A 185 6.45 3.52 20.50
C LEU A 185 7.92 3.69 20.93
N GLN A 186 8.31 3.07 22.05
CA GLN A 186 9.70 3.08 22.51
C GLN A 186 10.63 2.43 21.47
N GLU A 187 10.26 1.27 20.94
CA GLU A 187 11.03 0.58 19.90
C GLU A 187 11.20 1.46 18.65
N LEU A 188 10.14 2.16 18.22
CA LEU A 188 10.23 3.09 17.08
C LEU A 188 11.22 4.23 17.36
N GLU A 189 11.20 4.84 18.54
CA GLU A 189 12.16 5.91 18.90
C GLU A 189 13.60 5.38 18.93
N GLU A 190 13.83 4.16 19.42
CA GLU A 190 15.16 3.51 19.39
C GLU A 190 15.63 3.26 17.94
N LEU A 191 14.74 2.82 17.06
CA LEU A 191 15.02 2.65 15.63
C LEU A 191 15.33 3.99 14.95
N ILE A 192 14.56 5.06 15.24
CA ILE A 192 14.82 6.41 14.73
C ILE A 192 16.18 6.90 15.18
N ALA A 193 16.50 6.78 16.47
CA ALA A 193 17.79 7.21 17.03
C ALA A 193 18.96 6.47 16.37
N THR A 194 18.77 5.18 16.05
CA THR A 194 19.83 4.33 15.49
C THR A 194 20.02 4.53 13.98
N TYR A 195 18.94 4.69 13.22
CA TYR A 195 18.99 4.60 11.76
C TYR A 195 18.65 5.91 11.03
N ALA A 196 17.93 6.84 11.67
CA ALA A 196 17.53 8.10 11.03
C ALA A 196 18.40 9.30 11.40
N ALA A 197 19.33 9.14 12.35
CA ALA A 197 20.26 10.21 12.71
C ALA A 197 21.12 10.60 11.49
N PRO A 198 21.34 11.91 11.22
CA PRO A 198 22.26 12.34 10.17
C PRO A 198 23.66 11.80 10.46
N ASP A 199 24.46 11.60 9.40
CA ASP A 199 25.88 11.30 9.59
C ASP A 199 26.55 12.47 10.32
N PRO A 200 27.51 12.20 11.23
CA PRO A 200 28.21 13.22 11.98
C PRO A 200 29.02 14.16 11.09
#